data_684006fc3b87638f532d9c28bb85426c
#
_entry.id   684006fc3b87638f532d9c28bb85426c
#
_cell.length_a   1.000
_cell.length_b   1.000
_cell.length_c   1.000
_cell.angle_alpha   90.00
_cell.angle_beta   90.00
_cell.angle_gamma   90.00
#
_symmetry.space_group_name_H-M   'P 1'
#
loop_
_entity.id
_entity.type
_entity.pdbx_description
1 polymer ?
#
loop_
_entity_poly.entity_id
_entity_poly.type
_entity_poly.pdbx_seq_one_letter_code
_entity_poly.pdbx_strand_id
1 'polypeptide(L)'
;MVLPNFKENLEKYARLLVANGINVQPGHTVALSIDVEQAELAHLLVKEAYALGAAEVIVQWSDDIINRERFLHADMDRIEEVPAYKKAEMEYLLAKKASRLGVRSSDPGALNGVAPERLSAHAKATGVAFKPMQVATQSNKVSWTVAAAAGKEWAKKVFPDASSDEEAVD
;
A
#
# COMPACT_ATOMS: atom_id res chain seq x y z
N MET A 1 19.97 3.79 -17.10
CA MET A 1 20.06 5.27 -17.35
C MET A 1 18.93 5.91 -16.56
N VAL A 2 19.23 6.62 -15.48
CA VAL A 2 18.21 7.31 -14.67
C VAL A 2 17.48 8.30 -15.59
N LEU A 3 16.15 8.25 -15.60
CA LEU A 3 15.36 9.17 -16.43
C LEU A 3 15.64 10.62 -16.01
N PRO A 4 15.96 11.52 -16.95
CA PRO A 4 16.11 12.93 -16.64
C PRO A 4 14.79 13.42 -16.02
N ASN A 5 14.86 14.10 -14.88
CA ASN A 5 13.72 14.61 -14.11
C ASN A 5 12.91 13.55 -13.33
N PHE A 6 13.44 12.35 -13.07
CA PHE A 6 12.74 11.31 -12.30
C PHE A 6 12.19 11.87 -10.97
N LYS A 7 13.04 12.55 -10.20
CA LYS A 7 12.62 13.13 -8.91
C LYS A 7 11.48 14.15 -9.05
N GLU A 8 11.59 15.04 -10.04
CA GLU A 8 10.54 16.02 -10.32
C GLU A 8 9.22 15.33 -10.72
N ASN A 9 9.32 14.28 -11.52
CA ASN A 9 8.14 13.49 -11.92
C ASN A 9 7.54 12.73 -10.74
N LEU A 10 8.36 12.21 -9.82
CA LEU A 10 7.90 11.55 -8.61
C LEU A 10 7.16 12.54 -7.68
N GLU A 11 7.64 13.76 -7.54
CA GLU A 11 6.94 14.84 -6.81
C GLU A 11 5.59 15.17 -7.46
N LYS A 12 5.53 15.30 -8.80
CA LYS A 12 4.28 15.52 -9.54
C LYS A 12 3.31 14.35 -9.37
N TYR A 13 3.84 13.13 -9.39
CA TYR A 13 3.05 11.93 -9.18
C TYR A 13 2.44 11.88 -7.77
N ALA A 14 3.25 12.15 -6.75
CA ALA A 14 2.76 12.24 -5.38
C ALA A 14 1.64 13.27 -5.24
N ARG A 15 1.82 14.47 -5.81
CA ARG A 15 0.78 15.52 -5.81
C ARG A 15 -0.49 15.08 -6.54
N LEU A 16 -0.36 14.45 -7.71
CA LEU A 16 -1.49 13.92 -8.48
C LEU A 16 -2.31 12.92 -7.65
N LEU A 17 -1.63 11.98 -6.99
CA LEU A 17 -2.29 10.94 -6.19
C LEU A 17 -3.06 11.52 -5.00
N VAL A 18 -2.49 12.51 -4.34
CA VAL A 18 -3.08 13.10 -3.13
C VAL A 18 -4.17 14.12 -3.48
N ALA A 19 -3.90 15.01 -4.43
CA ALA A 19 -4.83 16.08 -4.79
C ALA A 19 -6.02 15.57 -5.63
N ASN A 20 -5.76 14.72 -6.62
CA ASN A 20 -6.78 14.24 -7.56
C ASN A 20 -7.23 12.81 -7.22
N GLY A 21 -6.28 11.92 -6.90
CA GLY A 21 -6.55 10.51 -6.64
C GLY A 21 -7.47 10.29 -5.45
N ILE A 22 -7.12 10.82 -4.29
CA ILE A 22 -7.94 10.72 -3.06
C ILE A 22 -8.60 12.03 -2.66
N ASN A 23 -8.37 13.11 -3.41
CA ASN A 23 -9.00 14.42 -3.21
C ASN A 23 -8.93 14.91 -1.75
N VAL A 24 -7.73 14.99 -1.19
CA VAL A 24 -7.53 15.43 0.20
C VAL A 24 -8.08 16.83 0.40
N GLN A 25 -8.89 16.99 1.44
CA GLN A 25 -9.42 18.27 1.89
C GLN A 25 -8.92 18.61 3.29
N PRO A 26 -8.90 19.87 3.69
CA PRO A 26 -8.55 20.27 5.05
C PRO A 26 -9.34 19.50 6.10
N GLY A 27 -8.62 18.97 7.11
CA GLY A 27 -9.21 18.17 8.18
C GLY A 27 -9.38 16.68 7.88
N HIS A 28 -9.07 16.21 6.65
CA HIS A 28 -9.15 14.77 6.35
C HIS A 28 -8.10 13.96 7.11
N THR A 29 -8.48 12.74 7.51
CA THR A 29 -7.53 11.66 7.85
C THR A 29 -7.22 10.89 6.58
N VAL A 30 -5.95 10.59 6.35
CA VAL A 30 -5.47 9.80 5.19
C VAL A 30 -4.86 8.50 5.69
N ALA A 31 -5.25 7.37 5.09
CA ALA A 31 -4.61 6.06 5.26
C ALA A 31 -3.82 5.73 4.00
N LEU A 32 -2.50 5.70 4.12
CA LEU A 32 -1.57 5.34 3.05
C LEU A 32 -1.04 3.93 3.29
N SER A 33 -1.37 2.99 2.39
CA SER A 33 -0.77 1.65 2.37
C SER A 33 0.29 1.59 1.29
N ILE A 34 1.54 1.31 1.66
CA ILE A 34 2.69 1.39 0.77
C ILE A 34 3.79 0.43 1.22
N ASP A 35 4.59 -0.06 0.28
CA ASP A 35 5.72 -0.92 0.58
C ASP A 35 6.94 -0.12 1.05
N VAL A 36 7.77 -0.75 1.90
CA VAL A 36 9.01 -0.14 2.44
C VAL A 36 10.01 0.24 1.36
N GLU A 37 10.02 -0.46 0.22
CA GLU A 37 10.86 -0.09 -0.93
C GLU A 37 10.51 1.29 -1.50
N GLN A 38 9.31 1.78 -1.26
CA GLN A 38 8.79 3.06 -1.77
C GLN A 38 8.84 4.18 -0.73
N ALA A 39 9.81 4.14 0.19
CA ALA A 39 9.91 5.11 1.28
C ALA A 39 10.02 6.56 0.77
N GLU A 40 10.75 6.81 -0.33
CA GLU A 40 10.86 8.15 -0.92
C GLU A 40 9.50 8.67 -1.39
N LEU A 41 8.75 7.84 -2.12
CA LEU A 41 7.39 8.20 -2.56
C LEU A 41 6.46 8.41 -1.36
N ALA A 42 6.56 7.57 -0.32
CA ALA A 42 5.77 7.75 0.90
C ALA A 42 6.02 9.10 1.57
N HIS A 43 7.28 9.53 1.68
CA HIS A 43 7.63 10.84 2.24
C HIS A 43 7.01 11.99 1.43
N LEU A 44 7.02 11.89 0.10
CA LEU A 44 6.40 12.90 -0.77
C LEU A 44 4.88 12.92 -0.63
N LEU A 45 4.23 11.74 -0.59
CA LEU A 45 2.78 11.62 -0.40
C LEU A 45 2.33 12.21 0.93
N VAL A 46 3.06 11.94 2.02
CA VAL A 46 2.78 12.49 3.35
C VAL A 46 2.93 14.01 3.36
N LYS A 47 4.03 14.52 2.78
CA LYS A 47 4.28 15.96 2.65
C LYS A 47 3.15 16.67 1.88
N GLU A 48 2.74 16.13 0.73
CA GLU A 48 1.67 16.70 -0.09
C GLU A 48 0.31 16.63 0.63
N ALA A 49 0.01 15.54 1.35
CA ALA A 49 -1.22 15.42 2.11
C ALA A 49 -1.33 16.51 3.20
N TYR A 50 -0.27 16.74 3.95
CA TYR A 50 -0.25 17.83 4.94
C TYR A 50 -0.27 19.21 4.30
N ALA A 51 0.39 19.41 3.16
CA ALA A 51 0.34 20.66 2.42
C ALA A 51 -1.09 21.01 1.93
N LEU A 52 -1.92 20.01 1.68
CA LEU A 52 -3.35 20.18 1.36
C LEU A 52 -4.26 20.26 2.60
N GLY A 53 -3.69 20.24 3.80
CA GLY A 53 -4.42 20.44 5.04
C GLY A 53 -4.95 19.15 5.68
N ALA A 54 -4.43 17.98 5.36
CA ALA A 54 -4.76 16.75 6.08
C ALA A 54 -4.54 16.95 7.59
N ALA A 55 -5.47 16.49 8.41
CA ALA A 55 -5.34 16.53 9.86
C ALA A 55 -4.40 15.43 10.37
N GLU A 56 -4.38 14.29 9.68
CA GLU A 56 -3.59 13.13 10.06
C GLU A 56 -3.28 12.27 8.84
N VAL A 57 -2.06 11.73 8.78
CA VAL A 57 -1.67 10.72 7.78
C VAL A 57 -1.14 9.49 8.50
N ILE A 58 -1.83 8.36 8.33
CA ILE A 58 -1.46 7.07 8.90
C ILE A 58 -0.81 6.24 7.79
N VAL A 59 0.46 5.89 7.94
CA VAL A 59 1.19 5.08 6.96
C VAL A 59 1.20 3.62 7.43
N GLN A 60 0.62 2.75 6.60
CA GLN A 60 0.60 1.31 6.77
C GLN A 60 1.66 0.69 5.86
N TRP A 61 2.81 0.37 6.45
CA TRP A 61 3.92 -0.23 5.71
C TRP A 61 3.68 -1.71 5.44
N SER A 62 4.07 -2.16 4.26
CA SER A 62 4.21 -3.57 3.91
C SER A 62 5.67 -3.89 3.55
N ASP A 63 6.02 -5.16 3.70
CA ASP A 63 7.31 -5.70 3.31
C ASP A 63 7.08 -7.14 2.86
N ASP A 64 7.42 -7.43 1.62
CA ASP A 64 7.17 -8.73 1.00
C ASP A 64 8.02 -9.84 1.66
N ILE A 65 9.24 -9.53 2.12
CA ILE A 65 10.11 -10.49 2.79
C ILE A 65 9.51 -10.87 4.15
N ILE A 66 9.12 -9.88 4.96
CA ILE A 66 8.48 -10.10 6.26
C ILE A 66 7.17 -10.85 6.10
N ASN A 67 6.36 -10.49 5.10
CA ASN A 67 5.11 -11.18 4.83
C ASN A 67 5.33 -12.64 4.42
N ARG A 68 6.34 -12.92 3.58
CA ARG A 68 6.73 -14.27 3.20
C ARG A 68 7.14 -15.10 4.41
N GLU A 69 8.04 -14.57 5.27
CA GLU A 69 8.48 -15.27 6.48
C GLU A 69 7.31 -15.59 7.40
N ARG A 70 6.38 -14.67 7.58
CA ARG A 70 5.15 -14.92 8.33
C ARG A 70 4.34 -16.07 7.72
N PHE A 71 4.16 -16.10 6.40
CA PHE A 71 3.41 -17.16 5.75
C PHE A 71 4.13 -18.52 5.77
N LEU A 72 5.45 -18.56 5.84
CA LEU A 72 6.20 -19.80 5.92
C LEU A 72 6.22 -20.39 7.34
N HIS A 73 6.28 -19.54 8.37
CA HIS A 73 6.67 -19.97 9.72
C HIS A 73 5.60 -19.77 10.80
N ALA A 74 4.67 -18.84 10.65
CA ALA A 74 3.64 -18.64 11.66
C ALA A 74 2.70 -19.84 11.80
N ASP A 75 2.22 -20.12 13.00
CA ASP A 75 1.22 -21.16 13.24
C ASP A 75 -0.06 -20.90 12.47
N MET A 76 -0.78 -21.94 12.08
CA MET A 76 -1.96 -21.81 11.21
C MET A 76 -3.08 -20.98 11.87
N ASP A 77 -3.29 -21.13 13.17
CA ASP A 77 -4.23 -20.33 13.94
C ASP A 77 -3.94 -18.81 13.85
N ARG A 78 -2.66 -18.44 13.79
CA ARG A 78 -2.20 -17.05 13.59
C ARG A 78 -2.39 -16.54 12.16
N ILE A 79 -2.40 -17.43 11.21
CA ILE A 79 -2.72 -17.09 9.80
C ILE A 79 -4.22 -16.87 9.63
N GLU A 80 -5.03 -17.69 10.32
CA GLU A 80 -6.51 -17.65 10.27
C GLU A 80 -7.13 -16.53 11.12
N GLU A 81 -6.33 -15.88 11.96
CA GLU A 81 -6.80 -14.81 12.82
C GLU A 81 -6.35 -13.42 12.31
N VAL A 82 -7.26 -12.46 12.31
CA VAL A 82 -6.93 -11.04 12.18
C VAL A 82 -6.79 -10.44 13.59
N PRO A 83 -5.60 -9.96 13.98
CA PRO A 83 -5.36 -9.41 15.31
C PRO A 83 -6.32 -8.26 15.68
N ALA A 84 -6.67 -8.18 16.96
CA ALA A 84 -7.62 -7.18 17.46
C ALA A 84 -7.19 -5.73 17.15
N TYR A 85 -5.88 -5.44 17.23
CA TYR A 85 -5.38 -4.09 16.93
C TYR A 85 -5.62 -3.68 15.47
N LYS A 86 -5.55 -4.62 14.51
CA LYS A 86 -5.84 -4.33 13.10
C LYS A 86 -7.33 -4.06 12.86
N LYS A 87 -8.20 -4.74 13.62
CA LYS A 87 -9.64 -4.48 13.58
C LYS A 87 -9.94 -3.10 14.16
N ALA A 88 -9.34 -2.75 15.30
CA ALA A 88 -9.49 -1.43 15.92
C ALA A 88 -8.98 -0.30 15.02
N GLU A 89 -7.85 -0.50 14.33
CA GLU A 89 -7.34 0.46 13.33
C GLU A 89 -8.36 0.66 12.20
N MET A 90 -8.90 -0.42 11.65
CA MET A 90 -9.93 -0.34 10.60
C MET A 90 -11.18 0.41 11.07
N GLU A 91 -11.65 0.14 12.29
CA GLU A 91 -12.80 0.83 12.89
C GLU A 91 -12.51 2.33 13.07
N TYR A 92 -11.30 2.68 13.53
CA TYR A 92 -10.86 4.06 13.63
C TYR A 92 -10.90 4.77 12.28
N LEU A 93 -10.30 4.16 11.25
CA LEU A 93 -10.28 4.72 9.89
C LEU A 93 -11.69 4.89 9.31
N LEU A 94 -12.59 3.96 9.58
CA LEU A 94 -14.00 4.07 9.18
C LEU A 94 -14.71 5.23 9.90
N ALA A 95 -14.53 5.35 11.22
CA ALA A 95 -15.12 6.43 12.02
C ALA A 95 -14.64 7.81 11.54
N LYS A 96 -13.36 7.91 11.14
CA LYS A 96 -12.77 9.13 10.57
C LYS A 96 -13.14 9.36 9.10
N LYS A 97 -13.81 8.43 8.44
CA LYS A 97 -14.04 8.45 6.99
C LYS A 97 -12.73 8.68 6.21
N ALA A 98 -11.66 8.02 6.65
CA ALA A 98 -10.32 8.26 6.13
C ALA A 98 -10.25 8.04 4.62
N SER A 99 -9.64 9.00 3.91
CA SER A 99 -9.26 8.85 2.50
C SER A 99 -8.19 7.77 2.37
N ARG A 100 -8.31 6.88 1.39
CA ARG A 100 -7.44 5.70 1.28
C ARG A 100 -6.61 5.72 0.02
N LEU A 101 -5.30 5.69 0.17
CA LEU A 101 -4.35 5.55 -0.93
C LEU A 101 -3.57 4.25 -0.76
N GLY A 102 -3.70 3.34 -1.73
CA GLY A 102 -2.89 2.12 -1.80
C GLY A 102 -1.88 2.20 -2.93
N VAL A 103 -0.59 2.12 -2.61
CA VAL A 103 0.47 2.02 -3.62
C VAL A 103 0.90 0.57 -3.75
N ARG A 104 0.77 0.01 -4.94
CA ARG A 104 1.15 -1.36 -5.25
C ARG A 104 2.58 -1.41 -5.77
N SER A 105 3.41 -2.21 -5.12
CA SER A 105 4.84 -2.31 -5.39
C SER A 105 5.36 -3.76 -5.32
N SER A 106 4.52 -4.70 -4.87
CA SER A 106 4.91 -6.05 -4.49
C SER A 106 5.62 -6.83 -5.61
N ASP A 107 6.63 -7.60 -5.24
CA ASP A 107 7.23 -8.61 -6.11
C ASP A 107 6.17 -9.65 -6.51
N PRO A 108 5.94 -9.86 -7.82
CA PRO A 108 5.02 -10.91 -8.29
C PRO A 108 5.42 -12.34 -7.87
N GLY A 109 6.68 -12.55 -7.45
CA GLY A 109 7.21 -13.81 -6.97
C GLY A 109 7.34 -13.93 -5.45
N ALA A 110 7.00 -12.89 -4.69
CA ALA A 110 7.23 -12.81 -3.24
C ALA A 110 6.73 -14.03 -2.46
N LEU A 111 5.58 -14.57 -2.84
CA LEU A 111 4.95 -15.69 -2.15
C LEU A 111 5.19 -17.05 -2.81
N ASN A 112 6.15 -17.16 -3.74
CA ASN A 112 6.51 -18.43 -4.36
C ASN A 112 6.99 -19.43 -3.28
N GLY A 113 6.42 -20.66 -3.33
CA GLY A 113 6.73 -21.72 -2.37
C GLY A 113 5.94 -21.64 -1.05
N VAL A 114 5.12 -20.63 -0.84
CA VAL A 114 4.15 -20.63 0.27
C VAL A 114 2.99 -21.56 -0.07
N ALA A 115 2.57 -22.40 0.89
CA ALA A 115 1.45 -23.31 0.70
C ALA A 115 0.15 -22.55 0.41
N PRO A 116 -0.59 -22.91 -0.68
CA PRO A 116 -1.80 -22.19 -1.07
C PRO A 116 -2.88 -22.14 0.01
N GLU A 117 -2.95 -23.16 0.86
CA GLU A 117 -3.90 -23.25 1.97
C GLU A 117 -3.71 -22.10 2.96
N ARG A 118 -2.45 -21.73 3.24
CA ARG A 118 -2.11 -20.62 4.15
C ARG A 118 -2.56 -19.27 3.58
N LEU A 119 -2.33 -19.07 2.29
CA LEU A 119 -2.77 -17.86 1.58
C LEU A 119 -4.29 -17.75 1.54
N SER A 120 -4.97 -18.86 1.24
CA SER A 120 -6.43 -18.96 1.22
C SER A 120 -7.05 -18.68 2.58
N ALA A 121 -6.50 -19.27 3.64
CA ALA A 121 -6.97 -19.08 5.02
C ALA A 121 -6.84 -17.61 5.44
N HIS A 122 -5.69 -16.99 5.18
CA HIS A 122 -5.47 -15.58 5.46
C HIS A 122 -6.43 -14.67 4.66
N ALA A 123 -6.60 -14.93 3.37
CA ALA A 123 -7.51 -14.17 2.51
C ALA A 123 -8.96 -14.25 3.01
N LYS A 124 -9.42 -15.44 3.45
CA LYS A 124 -10.73 -15.65 4.05
C LYS A 124 -10.88 -14.85 5.35
N ALA A 125 -9.91 -14.95 6.26
CA ALA A 125 -9.93 -14.26 7.55
C ALA A 125 -9.97 -12.74 7.38
N THR A 126 -9.10 -12.19 6.53
CA THR A 126 -9.04 -10.76 6.23
C THR A 126 -10.27 -10.27 5.48
N GLY A 127 -10.79 -11.06 4.53
CA GLY A 127 -12.01 -10.74 3.79
C GLY A 127 -13.23 -10.59 4.71
N VAL A 128 -13.34 -11.43 5.73
CA VAL A 128 -14.40 -11.32 6.75
C VAL A 128 -14.18 -10.12 7.66
N ALA A 129 -12.96 -9.98 8.21
CA ALA A 129 -12.65 -8.95 9.21
C ALA A 129 -12.73 -7.53 8.63
N PHE A 130 -12.30 -7.32 7.38
CA PHE A 130 -12.27 -6.01 6.74
C PHE A 130 -13.46 -5.73 5.81
N LYS A 131 -14.48 -6.59 5.83
CA LYS A 131 -15.71 -6.39 5.05
C LYS A 131 -16.35 -5.00 5.24
N PRO A 132 -16.43 -4.42 6.45
CA PRO A 132 -16.99 -3.07 6.64
C PRO A 132 -16.24 -2.01 5.85
N MET A 133 -14.90 -2.06 5.85
CA MET A 133 -14.07 -1.14 5.06
C MET A 133 -14.25 -1.36 3.56
N GLN A 134 -14.35 -2.60 3.12
CA GLN A 134 -14.58 -2.94 1.72
C GLN A 134 -15.93 -2.37 1.23
N VAL A 135 -16.99 -2.52 2.02
CA VAL A 135 -18.31 -1.94 1.72
C VAL A 135 -18.24 -0.42 1.66
N ALA A 136 -17.56 0.24 2.61
CA ALA A 136 -17.40 1.69 2.61
C ALA A 136 -16.67 2.19 1.35
N THR A 137 -15.62 1.47 0.93
CA THR A 137 -14.84 1.76 -0.28
C THR A 137 -15.71 1.58 -1.54
N GLN A 138 -16.38 0.44 -1.69
CA GLN A 138 -17.21 0.12 -2.87
C GLN A 138 -18.44 1.01 -3.00
N SER A 139 -18.97 1.50 -1.90
CA SER A 139 -20.13 2.43 -1.89
C SER A 139 -19.70 3.91 -1.96
N ASN A 140 -18.42 4.20 -2.19
CA ASN A 140 -17.85 5.55 -2.24
C ASN A 140 -18.16 6.41 -0.99
N LYS A 141 -18.28 5.77 0.18
CA LYS A 141 -18.40 6.50 1.45
C LYS A 141 -17.11 7.14 1.91
N VAL A 142 -16.00 6.69 1.35
CA VAL A 142 -14.66 7.24 1.54
C VAL A 142 -14.02 7.44 0.17
N SER A 143 -13.19 8.46 0.00
CA SER A 143 -12.39 8.60 -1.22
C SER A 143 -11.27 7.56 -1.21
N TRP A 144 -10.99 6.99 -2.35
CA TRP A 144 -9.95 5.98 -2.46
C TRP A 144 -9.31 5.94 -3.83
N THR A 145 -8.05 5.55 -3.86
CA THR A 145 -7.32 5.29 -5.11
C THR A 145 -6.30 4.18 -4.91
N VAL A 146 -6.00 3.48 -5.98
CA VAL A 146 -4.89 2.53 -6.06
C VAL A 146 -3.94 3.03 -7.13
N ALA A 147 -2.68 3.12 -6.77
CA ALA A 147 -1.60 3.53 -7.64
C ALA A 147 -0.55 2.41 -7.72
N ALA A 148 0.33 2.50 -8.69
CA ALA A 148 1.47 1.59 -8.84
C ALA A 148 2.78 2.38 -8.74
N ALA A 149 3.75 1.80 -8.05
CA ALA A 149 5.14 2.22 -8.10
C ALA A 149 5.97 0.93 -8.12
N ALA A 150 6.65 0.67 -9.23
CA ALA A 150 7.35 -0.58 -9.40
C ALA A 150 8.45 -0.76 -8.34
N GLY A 151 8.41 -1.86 -7.60
CA GLY A 151 9.53 -2.36 -6.82
C GLY A 151 10.58 -3.00 -7.73
N LYS A 152 11.77 -3.23 -7.21
CA LYS A 152 12.91 -3.76 -7.99
C LYS A 152 12.60 -5.07 -8.71
N GLU A 153 12.02 -6.03 -8.01
CA GLU A 153 11.73 -7.34 -8.57
C GLU A 153 10.58 -7.30 -9.60
N TRP A 154 9.63 -6.40 -9.42
CA TRP A 154 8.62 -6.15 -10.44
C TRP A 154 9.23 -5.52 -11.69
N ALA A 155 10.05 -4.47 -11.52
CA ALA A 155 10.71 -3.78 -12.61
C ALA A 155 11.60 -4.71 -13.43
N LYS A 156 12.40 -5.59 -12.80
CA LYS A 156 13.20 -6.63 -13.49
C LYS A 156 12.36 -7.58 -14.33
N LYS A 157 11.16 -7.91 -13.91
CA LYS A 157 10.27 -8.77 -14.72
C LYS A 157 9.74 -8.06 -15.95
N VAL A 158 9.54 -6.75 -15.87
CA VAL A 158 9.09 -5.93 -17.02
C VAL A 158 10.24 -5.63 -17.95
N PHE A 159 11.44 -5.36 -17.40
CA PHE A 159 12.65 -5.01 -18.12
C PHE A 159 13.79 -5.99 -17.82
N PRO A 160 13.71 -7.25 -18.32
CA PRO A 160 14.68 -8.30 -17.98
C PRO A 160 16.08 -8.00 -18.52
N ASP A 161 16.20 -7.13 -19.50
CA ASP A 161 17.47 -6.74 -20.15
C ASP A 161 18.10 -5.50 -19.50
N ALA A 162 17.53 -4.94 -18.44
CA ALA A 162 18.09 -3.81 -17.73
C ALA A 162 19.43 -4.17 -17.08
N SER A 163 20.41 -3.29 -17.18
CA SER A 163 21.79 -3.55 -16.70
C SER A 163 21.95 -3.39 -15.18
N SER A 164 20.98 -2.76 -14.51
CA SER A 164 20.93 -2.59 -13.05
C SER A 164 19.49 -2.48 -12.54
N ASP A 165 19.35 -2.61 -11.22
CA ASP A 165 18.05 -2.44 -10.54
C ASP A 165 17.50 -1.02 -10.73
N GLU A 166 18.38 -0.02 -10.65
CA GLU A 166 18.03 1.38 -10.86
C GLU A 166 17.54 1.62 -12.30
N GLU A 167 18.21 1.03 -13.29
CA GLU A 167 17.78 1.14 -14.69
C GLU A 167 16.43 0.46 -14.94
N ALA A 168 16.12 -0.59 -14.22
CA ALA A 168 14.83 -1.27 -14.37
C ALA A 168 13.66 -0.50 -13.73
N VAL A 169 13.92 0.23 -12.62
CA VAL A 169 12.91 0.98 -11.86
C VAL A 169 12.60 2.34 -12.48
N ASP A 170 13.60 2.99 -13.09
CA ASP A 170 13.48 4.29 -13.74
C ASP A 170 12.75 4.19 -15.09
#